data_4e6f48b147ae34a84e149f56ff48190e
#
_entry.id   4e6f48b147ae34a84e149f56ff48190e
#
_cell.length_a   1.000
_cell.length_b   1.000
_cell.length_c   1.000
_cell.angle_alpha   90.00
_cell.angle_beta   90.00
_cell.angle_gamma   90.00
#
_symmetry.space_group_name_H-M   'P 1'
#
loop_
_entity.id
_entity.type
_entity.pdbx_description
1 polymer ?
#
loop_
_entity_poly.entity_id
_entity_poly.type
_entity_poly.pdbx_seq_one_letter_code
_entity_poly.pdbx_strand_id
1 'polypeptide(L)'
;VEISFDIPENLTQMFSYKSGQYITIESVIKNESIRRAYSICSSMHENKLSIGVKKVKNGKMSTWLNEIIKVGDTVADMPPNGSFQINSSIKNQSLGLCAGSGITPILSILKDTLHTKEDSTFTLIYGNRSPESEMFVEELVALKEKYSSRLQIIKFYSDLNIEEHFFGNIDENNLSEIFANKQELLNSDNFLICGPGNMIDNLNNFLI
;
A
#
# COMPACT_ATOMS: atom_id res chain seq x y z
N VAL A 1 10.10 3.52 -7.28
CA VAL A 1 11.09 3.84 -6.23
C VAL A 1 10.42 3.98 -4.87
N GLU A 2 11.18 3.72 -3.80
CA GLU A 2 10.86 4.16 -2.43
C GLU A 2 11.69 5.41 -2.14
N ILE A 3 11.07 6.41 -1.52
CA ILE A 3 11.71 7.67 -1.13
C ILE A 3 11.50 7.84 0.36
N SER A 4 12.59 7.91 1.12
CA SER A 4 12.59 8.20 2.56
C SER A 4 12.96 9.65 2.78
N PHE A 5 12.26 10.30 3.72
CA PHE A 5 12.47 11.69 4.08
C PHE A 5 13.22 11.78 5.39
N ASP A 6 14.25 12.62 5.41
CA ASP A 6 14.91 13.04 6.62
C ASP A 6 14.16 14.26 7.18
N ILE A 7 13.40 14.06 8.24
CA ILE A 7 12.54 15.09 8.83
C ILE A 7 13.36 15.89 9.86
N PRO A 8 13.53 17.21 9.68
CA PRO A 8 14.20 18.05 10.66
C PRO A 8 13.59 17.92 12.07
N GLU A 9 14.42 17.95 13.10
CA GLU A 9 14.00 17.75 14.49
C GLU A 9 12.83 18.65 14.92
N ASN A 10 12.86 19.91 14.51
CA ASN A 10 11.80 20.88 14.80
C ASN A 10 10.47 20.61 14.07
N LEU A 11 10.44 19.71 13.10
CA LEU A 11 9.25 19.30 12.36
C LEU A 11 8.77 17.88 12.70
N THR A 12 9.50 17.12 13.50
CA THR A 12 9.20 15.72 13.81
C THR A 12 7.78 15.53 14.35
N GLN A 13 7.32 16.41 15.22
CA GLN A 13 5.95 16.34 15.75
C GLN A 13 4.90 16.61 14.69
N MET A 14 5.15 17.54 13.78
CA MET A 14 4.24 17.90 12.66
C MET A 14 4.14 16.77 11.65
N PHE A 15 5.24 16.03 11.43
CA PHE A 15 5.31 14.91 10.50
C PHE A 15 5.11 13.53 11.15
N SER A 16 4.66 13.50 12.42
CA SER A 16 4.19 12.25 13.00
C SER A 16 2.94 11.77 12.25
N TYR A 17 2.87 10.48 11.98
CA TYR A 17 1.81 9.91 11.16
C TYR A 17 1.23 8.64 11.77
N LYS A 18 0.09 8.20 11.25
CA LYS A 18 -0.48 6.88 11.46
C LYS A 18 -0.43 6.08 10.17
N SER A 19 -0.23 4.78 10.30
CA SER A 19 -0.21 3.86 9.16
C SER A 19 -1.48 3.98 8.32
N GLY A 20 -1.31 4.11 6.99
CA GLY A 20 -2.40 4.37 6.04
C GLY A 20 -2.61 5.84 5.65
N GLN A 21 -1.94 6.78 6.33
CA GLN A 21 -1.94 8.20 5.94
C GLN A 21 -1.08 8.48 4.70
N TYR A 22 -1.20 9.68 4.17
CA TYR A 22 -0.45 10.18 3.01
C TYR A 22 0.16 11.55 3.29
N ILE A 23 1.19 11.92 2.54
CA ILE A 23 1.70 13.28 2.43
C ILE A 23 1.38 13.85 1.05
N THR A 24 1.34 15.18 0.94
CA THR A 24 1.18 15.87 -0.35
C THR A 24 2.47 16.56 -0.70
N ILE A 25 3.11 16.12 -1.78
CA ILE A 25 4.33 16.72 -2.33
C ILE A 25 3.95 17.83 -3.29
N GLU A 26 4.62 18.98 -3.13
CA GLU A 26 4.54 20.11 -4.05
C GLU A 26 5.90 20.36 -4.70
N SER A 27 5.92 20.58 -6.00
CA SER A 27 7.11 20.98 -6.73
C SER A 27 6.76 21.80 -7.96
N VAL A 28 7.70 22.68 -8.38
CA VAL A 28 7.60 23.41 -9.64
C VAL A 28 8.32 22.61 -10.73
N ILE A 29 7.55 21.99 -11.62
CA ILE A 29 8.07 21.16 -12.71
C ILE A 29 7.73 21.82 -14.04
N LYS A 30 8.74 22.20 -14.83
CA LYS A 30 8.56 22.90 -16.11
C LYS A 30 7.68 24.16 -15.99
N ASN A 31 7.96 24.99 -14.98
CA ASN A 31 7.25 26.22 -14.63
C ASN A 31 5.77 26.04 -14.22
N GLU A 32 5.35 24.84 -13.87
CA GLU A 32 4.02 24.57 -13.33
C GLU A 32 4.14 24.09 -11.88
N SER A 33 3.38 24.70 -10.96
CA SER A 33 3.23 24.17 -9.60
C SER A 33 2.34 22.93 -9.64
N ILE A 34 2.88 21.82 -9.19
CA ILE A 34 2.19 20.52 -9.19
C ILE A 34 2.16 19.98 -7.77
N ARG A 35 0.96 19.56 -7.33
CA ARG A 35 0.74 18.89 -6.04
C ARG A 35 0.22 17.48 -6.28
N ARG A 36 0.78 16.48 -5.57
CA ARG A 36 0.29 15.10 -5.62
C ARG A 36 0.39 14.46 -4.24
N ALA A 37 -0.66 13.73 -3.88
CA ALA A 37 -0.69 12.91 -2.68
C ALA A 37 0.01 11.56 -2.92
N TYR A 38 0.79 11.14 -1.93
CA TYR A 38 1.46 9.84 -1.91
C TYR A 38 1.26 9.20 -0.55
N SER A 39 0.70 8.00 -0.55
CA SER A 39 0.53 7.25 0.69
C SER A 39 1.87 6.87 1.29
N ILE A 40 1.97 6.99 2.61
CA ILE A 40 3.12 6.56 3.39
C ILE A 40 3.15 5.03 3.36
N CYS A 41 4.29 4.43 3.00
CA CYS A 41 4.49 2.98 2.93
C CYS A 41 5.30 2.43 4.11
N SER A 42 6.01 3.29 4.84
CA SER A 42 6.62 2.92 6.11
C SER A 42 5.57 2.76 7.21
N SER A 43 5.86 1.94 8.22
CA SER A 43 5.04 1.85 9.43
C SER A 43 5.60 2.74 10.53
N MET A 44 4.78 3.04 11.53
CA MET A 44 5.17 3.94 12.64
C MET A 44 6.40 3.44 13.42
N HIS A 45 6.58 2.13 13.53
CA HIS A 45 7.70 1.54 14.28
C HIS A 45 9.03 1.55 13.52
N GLU A 46 9.05 1.90 12.24
CA GLU A 46 10.30 1.99 11.45
C GLU A 46 11.06 3.29 11.68
N ASN A 47 10.48 4.25 12.42
CA ASN A 47 11.09 5.56 12.71
C ASN A 47 11.57 6.30 11.46
N LYS A 48 10.90 6.10 10.33
CA LYS A 48 11.15 6.78 9.06
C LYS A 48 9.82 7.14 8.41
N LEU A 49 9.81 8.19 7.60
CA LEU A 49 8.70 8.51 6.73
C LEU A 49 9.12 8.19 5.30
N SER A 50 8.47 7.21 4.69
CA SER A 50 8.75 6.79 3.32
C SER A 50 7.49 6.70 2.49
N ILE A 51 7.61 7.03 1.21
CA ILE A 51 6.54 6.86 0.20
C ILE A 51 7.00 5.94 -0.92
N GLY A 52 6.07 5.17 -1.48
CA GLY A 52 6.29 4.40 -2.69
C GLY A 52 5.76 5.12 -3.92
N VAL A 53 6.60 5.35 -4.92
CA VAL A 53 6.22 6.08 -6.14
C VAL A 53 6.35 5.19 -7.37
N LYS A 54 5.21 4.79 -7.95
CA LYS A 54 5.16 4.13 -9.24
C LYS A 54 5.19 5.18 -10.36
N LYS A 55 6.13 5.05 -11.30
CA LYS A 55 6.19 5.94 -12.46
C LYS A 55 4.97 5.73 -13.35
N VAL A 56 4.23 6.79 -13.59
CA VAL A 56 3.05 6.80 -14.48
C VAL A 56 3.45 7.34 -15.85
N LYS A 57 2.97 6.72 -16.92
CA LYS A 57 3.20 7.22 -18.29
C LYS A 57 2.71 8.66 -18.41
N ASN A 58 3.57 9.56 -18.83
CA ASN A 58 3.33 11.01 -18.94
C ASN A 58 3.03 11.73 -17.60
N GLY A 59 3.24 11.06 -16.47
CA GLY A 59 3.05 11.66 -15.15
C GLY A 59 4.21 12.60 -14.80
N LYS A 60 3.97 13.91 -14.69
CA LYS A 60 5.02 14.91 -14.42
C LYS A 60 5.69 14.69 -13.05
N MET A 61 4.89 14.62 -11.97
CA MET A 61 5.42 14.44 -10.62
C MET A 61 6.05 13.06 -10.42
N SER A 62 5.41 11.99 -10.88
CA SER A 62 5.97 10.64 -10.73
C SER A 62 7.26 10.43 -11.53
N THR A 63 7.39 11.07 -12.69
CA THR A 63 8.65 11.08 -13.45
C THR A 63 9.73 11.85 -12.72
N TRP A 64 9.41 13.04 -12.19
CA TRP A 64 10.35 13.86 -11.42
C TRP A 64 10.86 13.11 -10.19
N LEU A 65 9.97 12.46 -9.41
CA LEU A 65 10.32 11.67 -8.24
C LEU A 65 11.11 10.39 -8.56
N ASN A 66 10.97 9.82 -9.76
CA ASN A 66 11.70 8.59 -10.12
C ASN A 66 13.04 8.87 -10.82
N GLU A 67 13.21 10.01 -11.51
CA GLU A 67 14.32 10.18 -12.44
C GLU A 67 15.17 11.44 -12.18
N ILE A 68 14.62 12.44 -11.50
CA ILE A 68 15.25 13.75 -11.39
C ILE A 68 15.79 14.02 -9.99
N ILE A 69 14.98 13.80 -8.94
CA ILE A 69 15.43 14.05 -7.56
C ILE A 69 16.53 13.07 -7.16
N LYS A 70 17.39 13.54 -6.27
CA LYS A 70 18.54 12.79 -5.74
C LYS A 70 18.54 12.84 -4.23
N VAL A 71 19.27 11.91 -3.63
CA VAL A 71 19.54 11.92 -2.19
C VAL A 71 20.20 13.25 -1.81
N GLY A 72 19.64 13.91 -0.80
CA GLY A 72 20.07 15.23 -0.34
C GLY A 72 19.26 16.41 -0.90
N ASP A 73 18.39 16.17 -1.89
CA ASP A 73 17.49 17.22 -2.37
C ASP A 73 16.41 17.53 -1.34
N THR A 74 16.00 18.79 -1.27
CA THR A 74 14.89 19.22 -0.41
C THR A 74 13.58 19.20 -1.20
N VAL A 75 12.57 18.61 -0.62
CA VAL A 75 11.22 18.51 -1.20
C VAL A 75 10.23 19.24 -0.30
N ALA A 76 9.36 20.06 -0.89
CA ALA A 76 8.28 20.69 -0.16
C ALA A 76 7.10 19.71 -0.04
N ASP A 77 6.67 19.44 1.19
CA ASP A 77 5.54 18.58 1.46
C ASP A 77 4.62 19.15 2.55
N MET A 78 3.41 18.62 2.59
CA MET A 78 2.43 18.95 3.62
C MET A 78 2.43 17.84 4.68
N PRO A 79 2.13 18.18 5.94
CA PRO A 79 2.03 17.19 7.02
C PRO A 79 1.11 16.02 6.65
N PRO A 80 1.38 14.83 7.25
CA PRO A 80 0.56 13.65 7.01
C PRO A 80 -0.92 13.88 7.29
N ASN A 81 -1.77 13.33 6.42
CA ASN A 81 -3.22 13.46 6.48
C ASN A 81 -3.88 12.15 6.01
N GLY A 82 -5.18 11.98 6.27
CA GLY A 82 -5.98 10.86 5.81
C GLY A 82 -6.57 10.02 6.94
N SER A 83 -7.66 9.31 6.60
CA SER A 83 -8.44 8.48 7.52
C SER A 83 -8.43 6.99 7.17
N PHE A 84 -7.62 6.57 6.18
CA PHE A 84 -7.51 5.16 5.79
C PHE A 84 -6.68 4.40 6.83
N GLN A 85 -7.34 3.97 7.91
CA GLN A 85 -6.71 3.37 9.08
C GLN A 85 -7.57 2.21 9.59
N ILE A 86 -6.97 1.27 10.32
CA ILE A 86 -7.71 0.27 11.06
C ILE A 86 -7.91 0.70 12.51
N ASN A 87 -9.04 0.31 13.10
CA ASN A 87 -9.25 0.52 14.53
C ASN A 87 -8.38 -0.49 15.31
N SER A 88 -7.40 0.02 16.03
CA SER A 88 -6.35 -0.80 16.66
C SER A 88 -6.73 -1.48 17.96
N SER A 89 -7.95 -1.30 18.46
CA SER A 89 -8.33 -1.73 19.82
C SER A 89 -8.70 -3.21 19.96
N ILE A 90 -8.79 -3.98 18.87
CA ILE A 90 -9.30 -5.36 18.86
C ILE A 90 -8.29 -6.29 18.20
N LYS A 91 -8.27 -7.57 18.60
CA LYS A 91 -7.68 -8.70 17.88
C LYS A 91 -8.16 -8.66 16.44
N ASN A 92 -7.25 -8.57 15.46
CA ASN A 92 -7.67 -8.26 14.10
C ASN A 92 -7.22 -9.33 13.11
N GLN A 93 -8.18 -9.96 12.48
CA GLN A 93 -8.01 -10.55 11.17
C GLN A 93 -8.27 -9.45 10.13
N SER A 94 -7.27 -9.09 9.36
CA SER A 94 -7.39 -8.04 8.34
C SER A 94 -7.22 -8.61 6.94
N LEU A 95 -8.06 -8.14 6.01
CA LEU A 95 -7.98 -8.47 4.59
C LEU A 95 -7.68 -7.19 3.80
N GLY A 96 -6.51 -7.15 3.17
CA GLY A 96 -6.09 -6.07 2.28
C GLY A 96 -6.25 -6.46 0.82
N LEU A 97 -7.03 -5.69 0.07
CA LEU A 97 -7.30 -5.87 -1.36
C LEU A 97 -6.67 -4.68 -2.10
N CYS A 98 -5.61 -4.90 -2.86
CA CYS A 98 -4.97 -3.78 -3.55
C CYS A 98 -4.49 -4.13 -4.95
N ALA A 99 -4.37 -3.09 -5.80
CA ALA A 99 -3.80 -3.22 -7.12
C ALA A 99 -2.75 -2.12 -7.39
N GLY A 100 -1.62 -2.53 -7.99
CA GLY A 100 -0.53 -1.65 -8.37
C GLY A 100 0.00 -0.81 -7.21
N SER A 101 -0.02 0.53 -7.33
CA SER A 101 0.45 1.43 -6.27
C SER A 101 -0.48 1.51 -5.05
N GLY A 102 -1.68 0.93 -5.12
CA GLY A 102 -2.56 0.81 -3.95
C GLY A 102 -1.99 -0.02 -2.81
N ILE A 103 -0.90 -0.74 -3.06
CA ILE A 103 -0.14 -1.44 -2.03
C ILE A 103 0.44 -0.49 -0.97
N THR A 104 0.78 0.76 -1.30
CA THR A 104 1.52 1.66 -0.40
C THR A 104 0.86 1.87 0.95
N PRO A 105 -0.42 2.30 1.07
CA PRO A 105 -1.04 2.46 2.38
C PRO A 105 -1.33 1.13 3.07
N ILE A 106 -1.63 0.08 2.30
CA ILE A 106 -1.91 -1.25 2.85
C ILE A 106 -0.63 -1.86 3.43
N LEU A 107 0.53 -1.69 2.79
CA LEU A 107 1.82 -2.15 3.30
C LEU A 107 2.17 -1.50 4.64
N SER A 108 1.96 -0.19 4.77
CA SER A 108 2.14 0.53 6.03
C SER A 108 1.29 -0.06 7.17
N ILE A 109 -0.01 -0.29 6.89
CA ILE A 109 -0.95 -0.86 7.86
C ILE A 109 -0.59 -2.32 8.19
N LEU A 110 -0.24 -3.13 7.18
CA LEU A 110 0.16 -4.53 7.32
C LEU A 110 1.37 -4.66 8.25
N LYS A 111 2.43 -3.88 7.99
CA LYS A 111 3.64 -3.87 8.81
C LYS A 111 3.33 -3.49 10.25
N ASP A 112 2.55 -2.45 10.45
CA ASP A 112 2.20 -1.96 11.78
C ASP A 112 1.33 -2.98 12.55
N THR A 113 0.32 -3.57 11.88
CA THR A 113 -0.56 -4.58 12.46
C THR A 113 0.22 -5.81 12.93
N LEU A 114 1.07 -6.36 12.06
CA LEU A 114 1.83 -7.58 12.37
C LEU A 114 2.94 -7.34 13.39
N HIS A 115 3.47 -6.10 13.49
CA HIS A 115 4.48 -5.74 14.48
C HIS A 115 3.89 -5.52 15.86
N THR A 116 2.78 -4.79 15.95
CA THR A 116 2.23 -4.33 17.23
C THR A 116 1.34 -5.34 17.93
N LYS A 117 0.81 -6.34 17.20
CA LYS A 117 -0.16 -7.30 17.71
C LYS A 117 0.22 -8.73 17.36
N GLU A 118 0.70 -9.47 18.36
CA GLU A 118 1.16 -10.85 18.19
C GLU A 118 0.09 -11.82 17.70
N ASP A 119 -1.17 -11.60 18.07
CA ASP A 119 -2.32 -12.45 17.70
C ASP A 119 -3.03 -12.02 16.41
N SER A 120 -2.59 -10.93 15.76
CA SER A 120 -3.23 -10.46 14.53
C SER A 120 -2.72 -11.21 13.31
N THR A 121 -3.62 -11.43 12.36
CA THR A 121 -3.33 -12.02 11.05
C THR A 121 -3.66 -11.04 9.94
N PHE A 122 -2.95 -11.15 8.83
CA PHE A 122 -3.19 -10.32 7.66
C PHE A 122 -3.17 -11.18 6.39
N THR A 123 -4.24 -11.10 5.61
CA THR A 123 -4.25 -11.63 4.24
C THR A 123 -4.18 -10.47 3.26
N LEU A 124 -3.17 -10.49 2.40
CA LEU A 124 -2.98 -9.52 1.33
C LEU A 124 -3.35 -10.16 -0.01
N ILE A 125 -4.35 -9.61 -0.70
CA ILE A 125 -4.67 -9.93 -2.09
C ILE A 125 -4.14 -8.79 -2.95
N TYR A 126 -3.12 -9.07 -3.77
CA TYR A 126 -2.35 -8.06 -4.49
C TYR A 126 -2.37 -8.29 -6.00
N GLY A 127 -3.04 -7.39 -6.73
CA GLY A 127 -3.17 -7.41 -8.18
C GLY A 127 -2.13 -6.54 -8.88
N ASN A 128 -1.55 -7.08 -9.94
CA ASN A 128 -0.63 -6.38 -10.84
C ASN A 128 -0.84 -6.85 -12.28
N ARG A 129 -0.22 -6.19 -13.24
CA ARG A 129 -0.26 -6.66 -14.64
C ARG A 129 0.66 -7.86 -14.83
N SER A 130 1.84 -7.81 -14.24
CA SER A 130 2.86 -8.84 -14.29
C SER A 130 3.78 -8.74 -13.06
N PRO A 131 4.63 -9.73 -12.76
CA PRO A 131 5.60 -9.67 -11.67
C PRO A 131 6.51 -8.44 -11.74
N GLU A 132 6.97 -8.05 -12.93
CA GLU A 132 7.84 -6.89 -13.13
C GLU A 132 7.14 -5.56 -12.79
N SER A 133 5.82 -5.56 -12.76
CA SER A 133 5.03 -4.39 -12.39
C SER A 133 4.75 -4.27 -10.90
N GLU A 134 5.13 -5.29 -10.09
CA GLU A 134 4.96 -5.26 -8.64
C GLU A 134 5.84 -4.20 -7.98
N MET A 135 5.34 -3.65 -6.90
CA MET A 135 6.11 -2.83 -5.96
C MET A 135 6.41 -3.62 -4.70
N PHE A 136 7.54 -3.35 -4.05
CA PHE A 136 7.93 -3.92 -2.75
C PHE A 136 8.08 -5.45 -2.72
N VAL A 137 8.51 -6.07 -3.82
CA VAL A 137 8.64 -7.53 -3.93
C VAL A 137 9.52 -8.11 -2.84
N GLU A 138 10.74 -7.57 -2.67
CA GLU A 138 11.71 -8.04 -1.68
C GLU A 138 11.20 -7.83 -0.24
N GLU A 139 10.56 -6.70 0.01
CA GLU A 139 9.98 -6.39 1.32
C GLU A 139 8.82 -7.34 1.67
N LEU A 140 7.95 -7.64 0.70
CA LEU A 140 6.85 -8.59 0.88
C LEU A 140 7.35 -10.01 1.13
N VAL A 141 8.43 -10.43 0.47
CA VAL A 141 9.09 -11.72 0.72
C VAL A 141 9.63 -11.77 2.15
N ALA A 142 10.39 -10.75 2.57
CA ALA A 142 10.95 -10.69 3.91
C ALA A 142 9.86 -10.65 5.00
N LEU A 143 8.75 -9.92 4.76
CA LEU A 143 7.61 -9.90 5.67
C LEU A 143 6.92 -11.27 5.76
N LYS A 144 6.77 -11.97 4.62
CA LYS A 144 6.19 -13.31 4.59
C LYS A 144 7.06 -14.34 5.33
N GLU A 145 8.36 -14.25 5.23
CA GLU A 145 9.30 -15.08 6.01
C GLU A 145 9.19 -14.78 7.50
N LYS A 146 9.23 -13.49 7.87
CA LYS A 146 9.17 -13.05 9.26
C LYS A 146 7.84 -13.40 9.95
N TYR A 147 6.73 -13.31 9.23
CA TYR A 147 5.37 -13.51 9.76
C TYR A 147 4.66 -14.69 9.08
N SER A 148 5.37 -15.78 8.81
CA SER A 148 4.94 -16.91 7.98
C SER A 148 3.57 -17.51 8.36
N SER A 149 3.25 -17.58 9.66
CA SER A 149 1.98 -18.10 10.19
C SER A 149 0.86 -17.05 10.24
N ARG A 150 1.18 -15.78 10.14
CA ARG A 150 0.26 -14.65 10.35
C ARG A 150 0.04 -13.79 9.09
N LEU A 151 0.90 -13.93 8.08
CA LEU A 151 0.77 -13.22 6.80
C LEU A 151 0.51 -14.21 5.68
N GLN A 152 -0.59 -14.05 4.98
CA GLN A 152 -0.86 -14.70 3.71
C GLN A 152 -0.81 -13.66 2.58
N ILE A 153 -0.19 -14.02 1.45
CA ILE A 153 -0.15 -13.19 0.25
C ILE A 153 -0.70 -14.00 -0.92
N ILE A 154 -1.74 -13.46 -1.56
CA ILE A 154 -2.37 -14.02 -2.76
C ILE A 154 -2.14 -13.01 -3.89
N LYS A 155 -1.53 -13.45 -4.98
CA LYS A 155 -1.18 -12.59 -6.10
C LYS A 155 -2.08 -12.82 -7.30
N PHE A 156 -2.39 -11.73 -8.00
CA PHE A 156 -3.11 -11.69 -9.26
C PHE A 156 -2.28 -11.03 -10.35
N TYR A 157 -2.29 -11.60 -11.56
CA TYR A 157 -1.66 -11.01 -12.73
C TYR A 157 -2.65 -10.94 -13.89
N SER A 158 -2.91 -9.71 -14.38
CA SER A 158 -3.91 -9.52 -15.44
C SER A 158 -3.39 -9.85 -16.84
N ASP A 159 -2.08 -9.69 -17.07
CA ASP A 159 -1.48 -9.83 -18.41
C ASP A 159 -0.75 -11.17 -18.60
N LEU A 160 -0.49 -11.90 -17.52
CA LEU A 160 0.24 -13.17 -17.53
C LEU A 160 -0.44 -14.23 -16.68
N ASN A 161 -0.65 -15.41 -17.25
CA ASN A 161 -1.08 -16.59 -16.49
C ASN A 161 0.15 -17.31 -15.95
N ILE A 162 0.35 -17.26 -14.64
CA ILE A 162 1.50 -17.83 -13.95
C ILE A 162 1.01 -18.90 -12.99
N GLU A 163 1.64 -20.08 -13.03
CA GLU A 163 1.36 -21.17 -12.10
C GLU A 163 1.46 -20.69 -10.65
N GLU A 164 0.61 -21.19 -9.76
CA GLU A 164 0.48 -20.81 -8.33
C GLU A 164 -0.08 -19.41 -8.06
N HIS A 165 -0.46 -18.64 -9.11
CA HIS A 165 -1.07 -17.31 -8.98
C HIS A 165 -2.40 -17.23 -9.69
N PHE A 166 -3.24 -16.29 -9.28
CA PHE A 166 -4.52 -16.06 -9.95
C PHE A 166 -4.32 -15.25 -11.23
N PHE A 167 -5.01 -15.66 -12.29
CA PHE A 167 -5.04 -14.91 -13.53
C PHE A 167 -6.22 -13.93 -13.55
N GLY A 168 -5.97 -12.71 -14.03
CA GLY A 168 -7.00 -11.69 -14.18
C GLY A 168 -6.92 -10.57 -13.14
N ASN A 169 -8.04 -9.88 -12.96
CA ASN A 169 -8.16 -8.80 -12.00
C ASN A 169 -8.74 -9.28 -10.66
N ILE A 170 -8.57 -8.48 -9.63
CA ILE A 170 -9.30 -8.65 -8.37
C ILE A 170 -10.73 -8.16 -8.62
N ASP A 171 -11.64 -9.07 -8.89
CA ASP A 171 -13.06 -8.81 -9.15
C ASP A 171 -13.95 -9.78 -8.36
N GLU A 172 -15.26 -9.59 -8.47
CA GLU A 172 -16.27 -10.37 -7.78
C GLU A 172 -16.14 -11.89 -8.05
N ASN A 173 -15.89 -12.28 -9.32
CA ASN A 173 -15.81 -13.70 -9.69
C ASN A 173 -14.60 -14.37 -9.03
N ASN A 174 -13.43 -13.76 -9.18
CA ASN A 174 -12.19 -14.26 -8.62
C ASN A 174 -12.21 -14.27 -7.08
N LEU A 175 -12.81 -13.24 -6.45
CA LEU A 175 -12.95 -13.21 -5.01
C LEU A 175 -13.96 -14.25 -4.50
N SER A 176 -15.05 -14.50 -5.22
CA SER A 176 -16.01 -15.56 -4.89
C SER A 176 -15.35 -16.93 -4.85
N GLU A 177 -14.44 -17.23 -5.79
CA GLU A 177 -13.66 -18.46 -5.79
C GLU A 177 -12.74 -18.54 -4.56
N ILE A 178 -12.04 -17.46 -4.23
CA ILE A 178 -11.18 -17.40 -3.03
C ILE A 178 -12.01 -17.62 -1.77
N PHE A 179 -13.13 -16.92 -1.62
CA PHE A 179 -13.98 -17.03 -0.43
C PHE A 179 -14.69 -18.37 -0.32
N ALA A 180 -14.99 -19.04 -1.43
CA ALA A 180 -15.51 -20.41 -1.40
C ALA A 180 -14.50 -21.40 -0.78
N ASN A 181 -13.21 -21.17 -1.03
CA ASN A 181 -12.12 -22.00 -0.50
C ASN A 181 -11.56 -21.51 0.85
N LYS A 182 -11.83 -20.25 1.24
CA LYS A 182 -11.30 -19.56 2.43
C LYS A 182 -12.40 -18.73 3.08
N GLN A 183 -13.46 -19.41 3.55
CA GLN A 183 -14.63 -18.73 4.14
C GLN A 183 -14.28 -17.89 5.37
N GLU A 184 -13.20 -18.23 6.08
CA GLU A 184 -12.71 -17.47 7.23
C GLU A 184 -12.36 -16.01 6.87
N LEU A 185 -12.01 -15.71 5.62
CA LEU A 185 -11.70 -14.34 5.18
C LEU A 185 -12.93 -13.42 5.20
N LEU A 186 -14.13 -13.96 5.03
CA LEU A 186 -15.37 -13.18 5.13
C LEU A 186 -15.66 -12.69 6.56
N ASN A 187 -15.03 -13.31 7.56
CA ASN A 187 -15.13 -12.91 8.96
C ASN A 187 -14.00 -11.96 9.39
N SER A 188 -13.28 -11.36 8.43
CA SER A 188 -12.24 -10.38 8.74
C SER A 188 -12.84 -9.17 9.45
N ASP A 189 -12.16 -8.69 10.49
CA ASP A 189 -12.56 -7.50 11.24
C ASP A 189 -12.37 -6.21 10.43
N ASN A 190 -11.44 -6.23 9.48
CA ASN A 190 -11.13 -5.10 8.62
C ASN A 190 -10.98 -5.52 7.17
N PHE A 191 -11.68 -4.84 6.28
CA PHE A 191 -11.51 -4.89 4.84
C PHE A 191 -10.89 -3.58 4.36
N LEU A 192 -9.70 -3.67 3.79
CA LEU A 192 -8.94 -2.54 3.29
C LEU A 192 -8.86 -2.62 1.77
N ILE A 193 -9.44 -1.66 1.06
CA ILE A 193 -9.45 -1.67 -0.41
C ILE A 193 -8.71 -0.44 -0.92
N CYS A 194 -7.67 -0.63 -1.75
CA CYS A 194 -6.93 0.47 -2.36
C CYS A 194 -6.44 0.10 -3.77
N GLY A 195 -6.79 0.90 -4.76
CA GLY A 195 -6.44 0.63 -6.15
C GLY A 195 -7.15 1.57 -7.14
N PRO A 196 -7.33 1.17 -8.40
CA PRO A 196 -8.13 1.91 -9.37
C PRO A 196 -9.57 2.14 -8.89
N GLY A 197 -10.15 3.31 -9.20
CA GLY A 197 -11.48 3.69 -8.69
C GLY A 197 -12.57 2.66 -8.98
N ASN A 198 -12.63 2.16 -10.21
CA ASN A 198 -13.60 1.13 -10.60
C ASN A 198 -13.43 -0.19 -9.80
N MET A 199 -12.21 -0.57 -9.43
CA MET A 199 -11.96 -1.71 -8.56
C MET A 199 -12.52 -1.46 -7.16
N ILE A 200 -12.25 -0.27 -6.60
CA ILE A 200 -12.75 0.10 -5.26
C ILE A 200 -14.27 0.05 -5.21
N ASP A 201 -14.93 0.68 -6.19
CA ASP A 201 -16.39 0.75 -6.26
C ASP A 201 -17.02 -0.65 -6.39
N ASN A 202 -16.49 -1.50 -7.27
CA ASN A 202 -16.99 -2.85 -7.50
C ASN A 202 -16.81 -3.73 -6.24
N LEU A 203 -15.62 -3.70 -5.64
CA LEU A 203 -15.35 -4.53 -4.45
C LEU A 203 -16.12 -4.05 -3.22
N ASN A 204 -16.30 -2.73 -3.08
CA ASN A 204 -17.13 -2.20 -2.00
C ASN A 204 -18.60 -2.66 -2.12
N ASN A 205 -19.15 -2.66 -3.34
CA ASN A 205 -20.52 -3.15 -3.57
C ASN A 205 -20.65 -4.67 -3.37
N PHE A 206 -19.59 -5.43 -3.64
CA PHE A 206 -19.58 -6.89 -3.48
C PHE A 206 -19.47 -7.32 -2.02
N LEU A 207 -18.75 -6.56 -1.18
CA LEU A 207 -18.45 -6.91 0.21
C LEU A 207 -19.46 -6.37 1.24
N ILE A 208 -20.34 -5.46 0.85
CA ILE A 208 -21.41 -4.89 1.67
C ILE A 208 -22.73 -5.60 1.36
#